data_5561b5307069244a142d2a115042db8c
#
_entry.id   5561b5307069244a142d2a115042db8c
#
_cell.length_a   1.000
_cell.length_b   1.000
_cell.length_c   1.000
_cell.angle_alpha   90.00
_cell.angle_beta   90.00
_cell.angle_gamma   90.00
#
_symmetry.space_group_name_H-M   'P 1'
#
loop_
_entity.id
_entity.type
_entity.pdbx_description
1 polymer ?
#
loop_
_entity_poly.entity_id
_entity_poly.type
_entity_poly.pdbx_seq_one_letter_code
_entity_poly.pdbx_strand_id
1 'polypeptide(L)'
;LASLKAVLSTGSPLLTQSFDHVHADWKADVHLASISGGTDICGCFLGGIPTLPVRRGELQGPMLGMDMAVYTAEGAEIRGVAGELVCRNAHLSMPVGFWGDDDGSRYRAAYFERFPGIWAHGDFASHQHSGGFIIHGRSDTTLNPGGVRIGTAEIYRQVEKLDEVVESLVIGQDWPPQNPNDVRVV
;
A
#
# COMPACT_ATOMS: atom_id res chain seq x y z
N LEU A 1 -5.27 29.71 -0.79
CA LEU A 1 -4.34 28.65 -0.33
C LEU A 1 -2.84 29.04 -0.39
N ALA A 2 -2.52 30.34 -0.43
CA ALA A 2 -1.13 30.84 -0.65
C ALA A 2 -0.13 30.29 0.40
N SER A 3 -0.54 30.15 1.67
CA SER A 3 0.29 29.63 2.76
C SER A 3 0.44 28.12 2.82
N LEU A 4 -0.35 27.37 2.02
CA LEU A 4 -0.29 25.91 2.00
C LEU A 4 1.06 25.44 1.43
N LYS A 5 1.78 24.59 2.16
CA LYS A 5 3.10 24.09 1.78
C LYS A 5 3.05 22.61 1.38
N ALA A 6 2.24 21.81 2.06
CA ALA A 6 2.12 20.40 1.82
C ALA A 6 0.69 19.92 2.05
N VAL A 7 0.32 18.86 1.34
CA VAL A 7 -0.89 18.07 1.54
C VAL A 7 -0.46 16.63 1.71
N LEU A 8 -0.93 15.99 2.76
CA LEU A 8 -0.66 14.57 3.02
C LEU A 8 -1.96 13.80 2.83
N SER A 9 -1.91 12.68 2.11
CA SER A 9 -3.05 11.80 1.85
C SER A 9 -2.73 10.38 2.29
N THR A 10 -3.66 9.77 3.04
CA THR A 10 -3.55 8.40 3.54
C THR A 10 -4.92 7.76 3.70
N GLY A 11 -4.96 6.49 4.14
CA GLY A 11 -6.17 5.71 4.38
C GLY A 11 -6.58 4.85 3.19
N SER A 12 -6.35 5.32 1.99
CA SER A 12 -6.49 4.55 0.74
C SER A 12 -5.44 5.01 -0.28
N PRO A 13 -5.12 4.19 -1.31
CA PRO A 13 -4.25 4.63 -2.39
C PRO A 13 -4.79 5.87 -3.08
N LEU A 14 -3.96 6.94 -3.15
CA LEU A 14 -4.37 8.19 -3.78
C LEU A 14 -4.47 8.00 -5.30
N LEU A 15 -5.63 8.27 -5.85
CA LEU A 15 -5.90 8.14 -7.28
C LEU A 15 -5.12 9.17 -8.10
N THR A 16 -4.75 8.82 -9.33
CA THR A 16 -4.00 9.70 -10.22
C THR A 16 -4.71 11.01 -10.53
N GLN A 17 -6.04 10.96 -10.72
CA GLN A 17 -6.85 12.15 -10.92
C GLN A 17 -6.87 13.10 -9.71
N SER A 18 -6.68 12.59 -8.50
CA SER A 18 -6.57 13.42 -7.31
C SER A 18 -5.27 14.22 -7.29
N PHE A 19 -4.17 13.68 -7.84
CA PHE A 19 -2.94 14.47 -8.06
C PHE A 19 -3.21 15.62 -9.01
N ASP A 20 -3.89 15.35 -10.12
CA ASP A 20 -4.22 16.37 -11.12
C ASP A 20 -5.09 17.46 -10.50
N HIS A 21 -6.15 17.08 -9.77
CA HIS A 21 -7.07 18.01 -9.11
C HIS A 21 -6.34 18.92 -8.10
N VAL A 22 -5.52 18.35 -7.22
CA VAL A 22 -4.80 19.15 -6.22
C VAL A 22 -3.86 20.17 -6.85
N HIS A 23 -3.12 19.78 -7.90
CA HIS A 23 -2.19 20.68 -8.56
C HIS A 23 -2.87 21.70 -9.49
N ALA A 24 -4.02 21.35 -10.09
CA ALA A 24 -4.77 22.26 -10.96
C ALA A 24 -5.63 23.24 -10.15
N ASP A 25 -6.38 22.73 -9.15
CA ASP A 25 -7.46 23.48 -8.53
C ASP A 25 -7.10 24.03 -7.15
N TRP A 26 -6.16 23.42 -6.43
CA TRP A 26 -5.77 23.89 -5.11
C TRP A 26 -4.53 24.77 -5.15
N LYS A 27 -3.40 24.21 -5.59
CA LYS A 27 -2.13 24.93 -5.66
C LYS A 27 -1.08 24.15 -6.48
N ALA A 28 -0.60 24.75 -7.56
CA ALA A 28 0.31 24.10 -8.51
C ALA A 28 1.67 23.71 -7.92
N ASP A 29 2.18 24.45 -6.92
CA ASP A 29 3.48 24.24 -6.30
C ASP A 29 3.41 23.61 -4.89
N VAL A 30 2.28 22.99 -4.54
CA VAL A 30 2.14 22.30 -3.25
C VAL A 30 2.85 20.93 -3.27
N HIS A 31 3.53 20.59 -2.18
CA HIS A 31 4.06 19.24 -2.00
C HIS A 31 2.93 18.26 -1.65
N LEU A 32 2.45 17.51 -2.64
CA LEU A 32 1.43 16.46 -2.42
C LEU A 32 2.13 15.14 -2.09
N ALA A 33 1.99 14.70 -0.86
CA ALA A 33 2.56 13.47 -0.34
C ALA A 33 1.48 12.41 -0.13
N SER A 34 1.43 11.40 -0.99
CA SER A 34 0.73 10.16 -0.65
C SER A 34 1.59 9.38 0.34
N ILE A 35 0.98 8.89 1.42
CA ILE A 35 1.68 8.18 2.49
C ILE A 35 1.04 6.82 2.75
N SER A 36 1.85 5.81 3.03
CA SER A 36 1.44 4.47 3.40
C SER A 36 2.17 4.04 4.66
N GLY A 37 1.40 3.50 5.60
CA GLY A 37 1.89 3.03 6.89
C GLY A 37 0.78 2.36 7.66
N GLY A 38 0.91 2.25 8.97
CA GLY A 38 -0.09 1.58 9.77
C GLY A 38 -0.16 2.09 11.20
N THR A 39 -1.33 1.87 11.80
CA THR A 39 -1.56 2.12 13.23
C THR A 39 -0.58 1.31 14.07
N ASP A 40 -0.23 0.11 13.62
CA ASP A 40 0.66 -0.83 14.31
C ASP A 40 2.04 -0.25 14.59
N ILE A 41 2.57 0.53 13.65
CA ILE A 41 3.88 1.19 13.78
C ILE A 41 3.75 2.66 14.20
N CYS A 42 2.52 3.16 14.37
CA CYS A 42 2.27 4.58 14.65
C CYS A 42 3.05 5.52 13.72
N GLY A 43 3.13 5.17 12.43
CA GLY A 43 3.95 5.88 11.46
C GLY A 43 3.75 5.40 10.03
N CYS A 44 4.64 5.85 9.16
CA CYS A 44 4.59 5.53 7.74
C CYS A 44 5.86 4.78 7.30
N PHE A 45 5.67 3.79 6.43
CA PHE A 45 6.75 3.10 5.71
C PHE A 45 7.22 3.92 4.51
N LEU A 46 6.24 4.45 3.76
CA LEU A 46 6.45 5.22 2.55
C LEU A 46 5.78 6.59 2.67
N GLY A 47 6.36 7.60 2.06
CA GLY A 47 5.79 8.93 2.16
C GLY A 47 6.42 9.97 1.25
N GLY A 48 6.21 11.23 1.62
CA GLY A 48 6.72 12.39 0.91
C GLY A 48 8.17 12.69 1.24
N ILE A 49 8.96 12.98 0.22
CA ILE A 49 10.36 13.38 0.34
C ILE A 49 10.50 14.76 -0.32
N PRO A 50 10.64 15.85 0.46
CA PRO A 50 10.60 17.22 -0.09
C PRO A 50 11.68 17.55 -1.12
N THR A 51 12.75 16.75 -1.18
CA THR A 51 13.86 16.92 -2.12
C THR A 51 13.69 16.15 -3.42
N LEU A 52 12.61 15.35 -3.54
CA LEU A 52 12.29 14.57 -4.74
C LEU A 52 11.04 15.13 -5.44
N PRO A 53 10.94 14.97 -6.77
CA PRO A 53 9.74 15.37 -7.49
C PRO A 53 8.54 14.51 -7.06
N VAL A 54 7.37 15.13 -6.99
CA VAL A 54 6.10 14.42 -6.87
C VAL A 54 5.77 13.82 -8.25
N ARG A 55 5.60 12.52 -8.30
CA ARG A 55 5.17 11.79 -9.51
C ARG A 55 3.74 11.36 -9.37
N ARG A 56 2.97 11.59 -10.40
CA ARG A 56 1.54 11.28 -10.46
C ARG A 56 1.29 9.80 -10.19
N GLY A 57 0.56 9.48 -9.11
CA GLY A 57 0.21 8.12 -8.73
C GLY A 57 1.29 7.36 -7.94
N GLU A 58 2.44 7.99 -7.62
CA GLU A 58 3.50 7.36 -6.85
C GLU A 58 3.62 7.97 -5.43
N LEU A 59 3.99 7.12 -4.47
CA LEU A 59 4.59 7.56 -3.22
C LEU A 59 6.08 7.78 -3.47
N GLN A 60 6.64 8.89 -2.96
CA GLN A 60 7.99 9.31 -3.37
C GLN A 60 9.10 8.37 -2.90
N GLY A 61 8.95 7.69 -1.76
CA GLY A 61 9.95 6.74 -1.29
C GLY A 61 9.84 6.37 0.19
N PRO A 62 10.82 5.60 0.70
CA PRO A 62 10.87 5.20 2.10
C PRO A 62 11.01 6.39 3.05
N MET A 63 10.30 6.32 4.17
CA MET A 63 10.48 7.26 5.27
C MET A 63 11.83 7.04 5.96
N LEU A 64 12.29 8.05 6.69
CA LEU A 64 13.59 8.00 7.37
C LEU A 64 13.66 6.81 8.34
N GLY A 65 14.71 6.01 8.20
CA GLY A 65 14.92 4.81 9.01
C GLY A 65 14.20 3.55 8.51
N MET A 66 13.47 3.62 7.39
CA MET A 66 12.76 2.49 6.79
C MET A 66 13.50 1.95 5.57
N ASP A 67 13.87 0.68 5.58
CA ASP A 67 14.47 -0.02 4.44
C ASP A 67 13.40 -0.83 3.71
N MET A 68 12.72 -0.17 2.76
CA MET A 68 11.55 -0.71 2.08
C MET A 68 11.92 -1.40 0.78
N ALA A 69 11.31 -2.57 0.55
CA ALA A 69 11.44 -3.34 -0.68
C ALA A 69 10.09 -3.97 -1.07
N VAL A 70 10.03 -4.51 -2.29
CA VAL A 70 8.92 -5.33 -2.76
C VAL A 70 9.45 -6.72 -3.08
N TYR A 71 8.79 -7.75 -2.51
CA TYR A 71 9.23 -9.14 -2.63
C TYR A 71 8.21 -9.99 -3.40
N THR A 72 8.74 -10.99 -4.12
CA THR A 72 7.91 -12.11 -4.64
C THR A 72 7.41 -12.98 -3.50
N ALA A 73 6.55 -13.94 -3.82
CA ALA A 73 6.09 -14.94 -2.84
C ALA A 73 7.25 -15.78 -2.26
N GLU A 74 8.32 -15.95 -3.04
CA GLU A 74 9.54 -16.72 -2.70
C GLU A 74 10.58 -15.88 -1.94
N GLY A 75 10.31 -14.59 -1.69
CA GLY A 75 11.20 -13.70 -0.94
C GLY A 75 12.30 -13.03 -1.77
N ALA A 76 12.21 -13.03 -3.09
CA ALA A 76 13.14 -12.30 -3.96
C ALA A 76 12.70 -10.83 -4.12
N GLU A 77 13.66 -9.90 -4.03
CA GLU A 77 13.38 -8.48 -4.32
C GLU A 77 13.08 -8.28 -5.81
N ILE A 78 12.03 -7.52 -6.09
CA ILE A 78 11.57 -7.20 -7.45
C ILE A 78 11.29 -5.71 -7.63
N ARG A 79 11.38 -5.23 -8.90
CA ARG A 79 11.05 -3.87 -9.30
C ARG A 79 10.18 -3.87 -10.56
N GLY A 80 9.33 -2.85 -10.70
CA GLY A 80 8.46 -2.65 -11.86
C GLY A 80 7.24 -3.58 -11.91
N VAL A 81 7.18 -4.59 -11.04
CA VAL A 81 6.05 -5.51 -10.90
C VAL A 81 5.53 -5.52 -9.48
N ALA A 82 4.28 -5.93 -9.30
CA ALA A 82 3.63 -5.94 -8.01
C ALA A 82 4.03 -7.17 -7.17
N GLY A 83 4.17 -6.95 -5.86
CA GLY A 83 4.52 -7.97 -4.87
C GLY A 83 4.21 -7.50 -3.46
N GLU A 84 4.72 -8.20 -2.47
CA GLU A 84 4.55 -7.86 -1.06
C GLU A 84 5.46 -6.71 -0.65
N LEU A 85 4.91 -5.65 -0.06
CA LEU A 85 5.69 -4.57 0.54
C LEU A 85 6.29 -5.04 1.86
N VAL A 86 7.61 -4.91 1.98
CA VAL A 86 8.34 -5.37 3.17
C VAL A 86 9.27 -4.28 3.70
N CYS A 87 9.47 -4.29 5.03
CA CYS A 87 10.52 -3.52 5.69
C CYS A 87 11.62 -4.48 6.16
N ARG A 88 12.84 -4.30 5.66
CA ARG A 88 13.94 -5.23 5.86
C ARG A 88 14.72 -5.02 7.17
N ASN A 89 14.53 -3.87 7.80
CA ASN A 89 15.25 -3.52 9.02
C ASN A 89 14.29 -3.34 10.20
N ALA A 90 14.81 -3.50 11.40
CA ALA A 90 14.16 -3.02 12.60
C ALA A 90 14.09 -1.48 12.58
N HIS A 91 12.98 -0.91 13.01
CA HIS A 91 12.76 0.53 13.05
C HIS A 91 12.25 0.96 14.43
N LEU A 92 12.42 2.25 14.76
CA LEU A 92 12.17 2.79 16.11
C LEU A 92 10.71 2.66 16.57
N SER A 93 9.76 2.66 15.67
CA SER A 93 8.33 2.53 15.96
C SER A 93 7.78 1.11 15.80
N MET A 94 8.65 0.11 15.61
CA MET A 94 8.24 -1.29 15.58
C MET A 94 7.67 -1.70 16.94
N PRO A 95 6.46 -2.28 17.01
CA PRO A 95 5.92 -2.80 18.27
C PRO A 95 6.82 -3.89 18.83
N VAL A 96 6.90 -3.96 20.16
CA VAL A 96 7.67 -4.99 20.86
C VAL A 96 6.89 -6.31 20.99
N GLY A 97 5.59 -6.30 20.72
CA GLY A 97 4.70 -7.46 20.80
C GLY A 97 3.24 -7.02 20.88
N PHE A 98 2.33 -7.98 21.01
CA PHE A 98 0.91 -7.76 21.22
C PHE A 98 0.52 -7.94 22.69
N TRP A 99 -0.49 -7.22 23.12
CA TRP A 99 -1.05 -7.42 24.45
C TRP A 99 -1.63 -8.83 24.61
N GLY A 100 -1.25 -9.54 25.67
CA GLY A 100 -1.68 -10.91 25.93
C GLY A 100 -1.18 -11.93 24.91
N ASP A 101 0.00 -11.71 24.35
CA ASP A 101 0.73 -12.61 23.44
C ASP A 101 2.08 -12.97 24.07
N ASP A 102 2.02 -13.69 25.21
CA ASP A 102 3.15 -13.91 26.11
C ASP A 102 4.30 -14.69 25.43
N ASP A 103 3.97 -15.58 24.48
CA ASP A 103 4.96 -16.33 23.70
C ASP A 103 5.35 -15.64 22.37
N GLY A 104 4.71 -14.50 22.03
CA GLY A 104 4.94 -13.74 20.81
C GLY A 104 4.50 -14.45 19.53
N SER A 105 3.68 -15.50 19.63
CA SER A 105 3.28 -16.32 18.48
C SER A 105 2.40 -15.54 17.49
N ARG A 106 1.43 -14.77 18.02
CA ARG A 106 0.54 -13.96 17.19
C ARG A 106 1.29 -12.80 16.51
N TYR A 107 2.21 -12.17 17.22
CA TYR A 107 3.05 -11.10 16.66
C TYR A 107 3.94 -11.63 15.53
N ARG A 108 4.59 -12.79 15.73
CA ARG A 108 5.39 -13.44 14.68
C ARG A 108 4.54 -13.85 13.49
N ALA A 109 3.38 -14.44 13.71
CA ALA A 109 2.46 -14.84 12.65
C ALA A 109 1.97 -13.63 11.83
N ALA A 110 1.68 -12.50 12.49
CA ALA A 110 1.17 -11.32 11.82
C ALA A 110 2.17 -10.68 10.86
N TYR A 111 3.47 -10.66 11.19
CA TYR A 111 4.43 -9.83 10.44
C TYR A 111 5.66 -10.59 9.91
N PHE A 112 6.00 -11.75 10.45
CA PHE A 112 7.27 -12.43 10.16
C PHE A 112 7.12 -13.87 9.69
N GLU A 113 5.89 -14.41 9.64
CA GLU A 113 5.67 -15.81 9.22
C GLU A 113 6.00 -15.99 7.73
N ARG A 114 5.58 -15.02 6.91
CA ARG A 114 5.78 -15.09 5.47
C ARG A 114 7.24 -14.97 5.06
N PHE A 115 7.98 -14.06 5.69
CA PHE A 115 9.39 -13.80 5.43
C PHE A 115 10.12 -13.74 6.77
N PRO A 116 10.77 -14.82 7.24
CA PRO A 116 11.41 -14.84 8.55
C PRO A 116 12.41 -13.70 8.75
N GLY A 117 12.19 -12.89 9.79
CA GLY A 117 13.03 -11.74 10.13
C GLY A 117 12.79 -10.48 9.30
N ILE A 118 11.86 -10.51 8.36
CA ILE A 118 11.47 -9.37 7.51
C ILE A 118 10.01 -9.00 7.81
N TRP A 119 9.76 -7.75 8.11
CA TRP A 119 8.41 -7.25 8.38
C TRP A 119 7.57 -7.20 7.10
N ALA A 120 6.52 -7.99 7.02
CA ALA A 120 5.50 -7.93 5.98
C ALA A 120 4.23 -7.31 6.55
N HIS A 121 3.85 -6.12 6.07
CA HIS A 121 2.71 -5.39 6.64
C HIS A 121 1.36 -5.82 6.05
N GLY A 122 1.38 -6.59 4.98
CA GLY A 122 0.18 -7.01 4.26
C GLY A 122 -0.29 -5.99 3.23
N ASP A 123 0.62 -5.22 2.66
CA ASP A 123 0.36 -4.31 1.53
C ASP A 123 0.94 -4.88 0.24
N PHE A 124 0.14 -4.79 -0.84
CA PHE A 124 0.55 -5.19 -2.19
C PHE A 124 0.99 -3.95 -2.96
N ALA A 125 2.24 -3.93 -3.39
CA ALA A 125 2.88 -2.73 -3.95
C ALA A 125 3.82 -3.05 -5.10
N SER A 126 4.20 -2.03 -5.87
CA SER A 126 5.29 -2.11 -6.83
C SER A 126 6.33 -1.00 -6.59
N HIS A 127 7.61 -1.38 -6.59
CA HIS A 127 8.73 -0.44 -6.52
C HIS A 127 9.12 -0.04 -7.94
N GLN A 128 8.90 1.23 -8.28
CA GLN A 128 9.09 1.72 -9.64
C GLN A 128 10.57 1.96 -9.96
N HIS A 129 10.92 1.97 -11.24
CA HIS A 129 12.27 2.33 -11.70
C HIS A 129 12.62 3.81 -11.41
N SER A 130 11.60 4.65 -11.20
CA SER A 130 11.74 6.05 -10.72
C SER A 130 12.29 6.16 -9.29
N GLY A 131 12.26 5.07 -8.52
CA GLY A 131 12.53 5.02 -7.08
C GLY A 131 11.29 5.18 -6.21
N GLY A 132 10.15 5.58 -6.78
CA GLY A 132 8.86 5.68 -6.09
C GLY A 132 8.15 4.34 -5.95
N PHE A 133 7.01 4.35 -5.26
CA PHE A 133 6.20 3.16 -5.03
C PHE A 133 4.74 3.41 -5.44
N ILE A 134 4.07 2.35 -5.89
CA ILE A 134 2.62 2.35 -6.10
C ILE A 134 2.01 1.31 -5.19
N ILE A 135 1.03 1.70 -4.37
CA ILE A 135 0.25 0.79 -3.55
C ILE A 135 -0.95 0.32 -4.37
N HIS A 136 -1.12 -1.00 -4.44
CA HIS A 136 -2.23 -1.66 -5.14
C HIS A 136 -3.37 -2.08 -4.21
N GLY A 137 -3.17 -1.95 -2.90
CA GLY A 137 -4.11 -2.32 -1.85
C GLY A 137 -3.48 -3.25 -0.82
N ARG A 138 -4.32 -3.89 -0.02
CA ARG A 138 -3.89 -4.89 0.95
C ARG A 138 -3.58 -6.22 0.25
N SER A 139 -2.52 -6.90 0.68
CA SER A 139 -2.18 -8.23 0.15
C SER A 139 -3.10 -9.34 0.67
N ASP A 140 -3.65 -9.16 1.88
CA ASP A 140 -4.65 -10.03 2.50
C ASP A 140 -6.04 -9.93 1.86
N THR A 141 -6.33 -8.83 1.14
CA THR A 141 -7.57 -8.61 0.38
C THR A 141 -7.36 -8.65 -1.13
N THR A 142 -6.17 -9.06 -1.58
CA THR A 142 -5.89 -9.23 -3.01
C THR A 142 -6.76 -10.35 -3.59
N LEU A 143 -7.53 -10.01 -4.61
CA LEU A 143 -8.40 -10.94 -5.32
C LEU A 143 -7.57 -11.86 -6.20
N ASN A 144 -8.02 -13.10 -6.37
CA ASN A 144 -7.34 -14.08 -7.22
C ASN A 144 -8.32 -14.85 -8.14
N PRO A 145 -9.17 -14.15 -8.94
CA PRO A 145 -10.09 -14.82 -9.84
C PRO A 145 -9.31 -15.56 -10.93
N GLY A 146 -9.59 -16.86 -11.08
CA GLY A 146 -8.94 -17.71 -12.08
C GLY A 146 -7.40 -17.73 -12.00
N GLY A 147 -6.81 -17.47 -10.82
CA GLY A 147 -5.35 -17.46 -10.62
C GLY A 147 -4.67 -16.13 -10.94
N VAL A 148 -5.42 -15.11 -11.36
CA VAL A 148 -4.87 -13.75 -11.61
C VAL A 148 -5.00 -12.89 -10.38
N ARG A 149 -3.88 -12.38 -9.85
CA ARG A 149 -3.88 -11.48 -8.69
C ARG A 149 -4.27 -10.06 -9.10
N ILE A 150 -5.34 -9.54 -8.49
CA ILE A 150 -5.85 -8.19 -8.72
C ILE A 150 -5.97 -7.49 -7.38
N GLY A 151 -5.29 -6.36 -7.22
CA GLY A 151 -5.47 -5.48 -6.07
C GLY A 151 -6.82 -4.77 -6.14
N THR A 152 -7.54 -4.70 -5.01
CA THR A 152 -8.85 -4.01 -4.96
C THR A 152 -8.77 -2.56 -5.44
N ALA A 153 -7.66 -1.87 -5.19
CA ALA A 153 -7.43 -0.51 -5.68
C ALA A 153 -7.41 -0.38 -7.21
N GLU A 154 -7.07 -1.45 -7.94
CA GLU A 154 -7.12 -1.45 -9.40
C GLU A 154 -8.57 -1.38 -9.91
N ILE A 155 -9.47 -2.06 -9.22
CA ILE A 155 -10.91 -2.06 -9.54
C ILE A 155 -11.52 -0.71 -9.16
N TYR A 156 -11.24 -0.17 -7.96
CA TYR A 156 -11.69 1.16 -7.54
C TYR A 156 -11.31 2.22 -8.57
N ARG A 157 -10.08 2.21 -9.08
CA ARG A 157 -9.61 3.15 -10.11
C ARG A 157 -10.41 3.12 -11.40
N GLN A 158 -11.11 2.03 -11.70
CA GLN A 158 -11.96 1.94 -12.90
C GLN A 158 -13.41 2.31 -12.59
N VAL A 159 -13.95 1.81 -11.50
CA VAL A 159 -15.36 2.00 -11.11
C VAL A 159 -15.61 3.47 -10.72
N GLU A 160 -14.70 4.07 -9.97
CA GLU A 160 -14.81 5.46 -9.49
C GLU A 160 -14.47 6.52 -10.57
N LYS A 161 -14.27 6.10 -11.84
CA LYS A 161 -14.26 7.02 -12.99
C LYS A 161 -15.67 7.37 -13.48
N LEU A 162 -16.66 6.62 -13.05
CA LEU A 162 -18.05 6.87 -13.40
C LEU A 162 -18.58 7.98 -12.49
N ASP A 163 -19.06 9.07 -13.05
CA ASP A 163 -19.54 10.25 -12.31
C ASP A 163 -20.70 9.92 -11.35
N GLU A 164 -21.43 8.84 -11.62
CA GLU A 164 -22.53 8.36 -10.80
C GLU A 164 -22.08 7.56 -9.56
N VAL A 165 -20.79 7.17 -9.49
CA VAL A 165 -20.22 6.37 -8.39
C VAL A 165 -19.52 7.29 -7.41
N VAL A 166 -20.08 7.44 -6.23
CA VAL A 166 -19.50 8.25 -5.14
C VAL A 166 -18.44 7.44 -4.38
N GLU A 167 -18.69 6.15 -4.16
CA GLU A 167 -17.81 5.25 -3.43
C GLU A 167 -18.07 3.81 -3.89
N SER A 168 -17.05 2.96 -3.87
CA SER A 168 -17.17 1.54 -4.21
C SER A 168 -16.52 0.66 -3.16
N LEU A 169 -17.07 -0.53 -2.95
CA LEU A 169 -16.50 -1.59 -2.11
C LEU A 169 -16.35 -2.85 -2.94
N VAL A 170 -15.13 -3.36 -3.01
CA VAL A 170 -14.80 -4.59 -3.72
C VAL A 170 -14.38 -5.67 -2.75
N ILE A 171 -15.04 -6.81 -2.82
CA ILE A 171 -14.74 -7.99 -2.01
C ILE A 171 -14.54 -9.22 -2.89
N GLY A 172 -13.68 -10.14 -2.44
CA GLY A 172 -13.59 -11.48 -2.98
C GLY A 172 -14.60 -12.39 -2.27
N GLN A 173 -15.38 -13.14 -3.04
CA GLN A 173 -16.25 -14.17 -2.52
C GLN A 173 -15.80 -15.52 -3.06
N ASP A 174 -15.57 -16.50 -2.19
CA ASP A 174 -15.30 -17.88 -2.62
C ASP A 174 -16.44 -18.38 -3.50
N TRP A 175 -16.13 -18.82 -4.72
CA TRP A 175 -17.13 -19.22 -5.68
C TRP A 175 -16.64 -20.34 -6.64
N PRO A 176 -17.41 -21.40 -6.83
CA PRO A 176 -18.66 -21.71 -6.10
C PRO A 176 -18.38 -22.00 -4.61
N PRO A 177 -19.36 -21.87 -3.71
CA PRO A 177 -19.15 -21.97 -2.26
C PRO A 177 -18.47 -23.26 -1.77
N GLN A 178 -18.44 -24.29 -2.61
CA GLN A 178 -17.82 -25.59 -2.32
C GLN A 178 -16.39 -25.71 -2.88
N ASN A 179 -15.91 -24.70 -3.60
CA ASN A 179 -14.56 -24.69 -4.17
C ASN A 179 -13.79 -23.45 -3.72
N PRO A 180 -13.06 -23.52 -2.59
CA PRO A 180 -12.34 -22.36 -2.04
C PRO A 180 -11.13 -21.90 -2.87
N ASN A 181 -10.89 -22.51 -4.04
CA ASN A 181 -9.76 -22.21 -4.90
C ASN A 181 -10.09 -21.21 -6.02
N ASP A 182 -11.32 -20.71 -6.08
CA ASP A 182 -11.70 -19.67 -7.03
C ASP A 182 -12.47 -18.55 -6.32
N VAL A 183 -12.34 -17.33 -6.83
CA VAL A 183 -12.88 -16.12 -6.21
C VAL A 183 -13.71 -15.36 -7.24
N ARG A 184 -14.96 -15.10 -6.88
CA ARG A 184 -15.80 -14.15 -7.61
C ARG A 184 -15.58 -12.76 -7.04
N VAL A 185 -15.33 -11.79 -7.90
CA VAL A 185 -15.28 -10.37 -7.54
C VAL A 185 -16.72 -9.85 -7.43
N VAL A 186 -17.04 -9.22 -6.30
CA VAL A 186 -18.38 -8.66 -6.01
C VAL A 186 -18.22 -7.21 -5.60
#